data_e9bd248060b02a0f22101b8c8ab45827
#
_entry.id   e9bd248060b02a0f22101b8c8ab45827
#
_cell.length_a   1.000
_cell.length_b   1.000
_cell.length_c   1.000
_cell.angle_alpha   90.00
_cell.angle_beta   90.00
_cell.angle_gamma   90.00
#
_symmetry.space_group_name_H-M   'P 1'
#
loop_
_entity.id
_entity.type
_entity.pdbx_description
1 polymer ?
#
loop_
_entity_poly.entity_id
_entity_poly.type
_entity_poly.pdbx_seq_one_letter_code
_entity_poly.pdbx_strand_id
1 'polypeptide(L)'
;MQRGSCSKEKTLLTNTFNTTRSEEIFAAAQKLMPGGVSSPVRAFKSVGGQPIVFDRVRGAYVWDVDGNQYIDYVGTWGPAICGHAHPEVLTALKEALDKGTSFGAPCLLENVLAEMVIDAVPSVEMVRFVNSGTEACMSVLRLMRAFTGKEKVIKFEGCYHGHADMFLVKAGSGVATLGLPDSPGVPKSVTGNTLTAPYNDLQAVQALFAQHPGQIAGVILEPVVGNAGFIPPDGGFLAGLREITKEHEALLVFDEVMTGFRIAYGGAQEKFGITPDLTTLGKVIGGGLPVGAYGGRRDIMSLVAPAGPMYQAGTLSGNPLAMTAGIKTLELLRRPGAYDQLHQITDKLISGLLKIAHAAGHEVCGGHINGMFGMFFTPGPVHNYEDAKAADASKFARFHRGMLEGGVYLAPSQFEAGFTSLAHTDADIDQTLEVAKAVLANI
;
A
#
# COMPACT_ATOMS: atom_id res chain seq x y z
N MET A 1 36.57 -45.03 30.08
CA MET A 1 35.35 -44.22 30.12
C MET A 1 35.54 -43.05 29.17
N GLN A 2 35.16 -43.24 27.90
CA GLN A 2 35.20 -42.20 26.87
C GLN A 2 33.82 -41.55 26.78
N ARG A 3 33.75 -40.23 26.97
CA ARG A 3 32.55 -39.44 26.74
C ARG A 3 32.54 -39.04 25.26
N GLY A 4 31.61 -39.63 24.50
CA GLY A 4 31.34 -39.22 23.12
C GLY A 4 30.63 -37.87 23.08
N SER A 5 31.24 -36.89 22.45
CA SER A 5 30.60 -35.61 22.09
C SER A 5 29.72 -35.86 20.88
N CYS A 6 28.42 -35.74 21.05
CA CYS A 6 27.45 -35.76 19.97
C CYS A 6 27.38 -34.35 19.40
N SER A 7 28.12 -34.10 18.33
CA SER A 7 27.98 -32.88 17.50
C SER A 7 26.66 -33.05 16.73
N LYS A 8 25.63 -32.27 17.08
CA LYS A 8 24.46 -32.06 16.24
C LYS A 8 24.87 -31.15 15.05
N GLU A 9 25.30 -31.76 13.96
CA GLU A 9 25.32 -31.09 12.68
C GLU A 9 23.89 -30.66 12.35
N LYS A 10 23.66 -29.35 12.32
CA LYS A 10 22.47 -28.77 11.71
C LYS A 10 22.56 -29.07 10.20
N THR A 11 21.84 -30.08 9.78
CA THR A 11 21.58 -30.33 8.37
C THR A 11 20.77 -29.13 7.85
N LEU A 12 21.44 -28.17 7.22
CA LEU A 12 20.81 -27.20 6.35
C LEU A 12 20.17 -28.02 5.24
N LEU A 13 18.85 -28.16 5.29
CA LEU A 13 18.04 -28.74 4.23
C LEU A 13 18.30 -27.91 2.96
N THR A 14 19.10 -28.44 2.06
CA THR A 14 19.19 -27.98 0.67
C THR A 14 17.89 -28.34 -0.04
N ASN A 15 16.80 -27.66 0.28
CA ASN A 15 15.64 -27.65 -0.60
C ASN A 15 16.10 -26.88 -1.85
N THR A 16 16.30 -27.58 -2.93
CA THR A 16 16.53 -26.93 -4.24
C THR A 16 15.26 -26.13 -4.57
N PHE A 17 15.41 -24.81 -4.69
CA PHE A 17 14.34 -23.90 -5.11
C PHE A 17 13.74 -24.44 -6.43
N ASN A 18 12.48 -24.85 -6.38
CA ASN A 18 11.76 -25.43 -7.50
C ASN A 18 10.54 -24.58 -7.84
N THR A 19 10.31 -24.28 -9.11
CA THR A 19 9.20 -23.45 -9.61
C THR A 19 8.44 -24.12 -10.75
N THR A 20 8.68 -25.41 -11.00
CA THR A 20 8.16 -26.14 -12.17
C THR A 20 6.64 -26.04 -12.26
N ARG A 21 5.93 -26.28 -11.17
CA ARG A 21 4.46 -26.21 -11.16
C ARG A 21 3.94 -24.78 -11.27
N SER A 22 4.60 -23.82 -10.66
CA SER A 22 4.32 -22.41 -10.83
C SER A 22 4.46 -21.97 -12.28
N GLU A 23 5.49 -22.43 -12.99
CA GLU A 23 5.72 -22.16 -14.41
C GLU A 23 4.59 -22.72 -15.28
N GLU A 24 4.20 -23.97 -15.06
CA GLU A 24 3.09 -24.62 -15.79
C GLU A 24 1.76 -23.86 -15.60
N ILE A 25 1.43 -23.51 -14.34
CA ILE A 25 0.19 -22.77 -14.01
C ILE A 25 0.23 -21.37 -14.61
N PHE A 26 1.36 -20.67 -14.51
CA PHE A 26 1.48 -19.32 -15.06
C PHE A 26 1.41 -19.31 -16.60
N ALA A 27 2.03 -20.28 -17.26
CA ALA A 27 1.91 -20.45 -18.73
C ALA A 27 0.46 -20.72 -19.16
N ALA A 28 -0.31 -21.47 -18.38
CA ALA A 28 -1.74 -21.65 -18.60
C ALA A 28 -2.52 -20.35 -18.35
N ALA A 29 -2.22 -19.62 -17.27
CA ALA A 29 -2.87 -18.36 -16.93
C ALA A 29 -2.69 -17.29 -18.01
N GLN A 30 -1.53 -17.23 -18.68
CA GLN A 30 -1.27 -16.31 -19.79
C GLN A 30 -2.19 -16.52 -21.01
N LYS A 31 -2.76 -17.71 -21.14
CA LYS A 31 -3.76 -18.01 -22.19
C LYS A 31 -5.18 -17.61 -21.79
N LEU A 32 -5.42 -17.41 -20.49
CA LEU A 32 -6.74 -17.13 -19.91
C LEU A 32 -6.94 -15.67 -19.51
N MET A 33 -5.87 -15.00 -19.11
CA MET A 33 -5.90 -13.63 -18.60
C MET A 33 -4.78 -12.80 -19.23
N PRO A 34 -4.98 -11.49 -19.46
CA PRO A 34 -3.95 -10.61 -20.00
C PRO A 34 -2.68 -10.65 -19.13
N GLY A 35 -1.56 -11.15 -19.68
CA GLY A 35 -0.30 -11.32 -18.97
C GLY A 35 -0.31 -12.36 -17.85
N GLY A 36 -1.36 -13.19 -17.74
CA GLY A 36 -1.50 -14.24 -16.73
C GLY A 36 -1.90 -13.76 -15.34
N VAL A 37 -2.27 -12.49 -15.17
CA VAL A 37 -2.50 -11.84 -13.86
C VAL A 37 -3.69 -10.91 -13.90
N SER A 38 -4.27 -10.64 -12.70
CA SER A 38 -5.31 -9.64 -12.50
C SER A 38 -4.77 -8.28 -12.00
N SER A 39 -3.42 -8.15 -11.86
CA SER A 39 -2.73 -6.88 -11.57
C SER A 39 -1.30 -6.95 -12.14
N PRO A 40 -0.84 -5.92 -12.89
CA PRO A 40 0.39 -5.97 -13.70
C PRO A 40 1.66 -6.32 -12.94
N VAL A 41 1.84 -5.80 -11.74
CA VAL A 41 3.05 -6.00 -10.94
C VAL A 41 3.29 -7.49 -10.59
N ARG A 42 2.22 -8.30 -10.51
CA ARG A 42 2.29 -9.73 -10.20
C ARG A 42 2.96 -10.57 -11.29
N ALA A 43 3.16 -10.00 -12.49
CA ALA A 43 3.81 -10.69 -13.60
C ALA A 43 5.35 -10.64 -13.58
N PHE A 44 5.97 -10.09 -12.54
CA PHE A 44 7.44 -9.99 -12.32
C PHE A 44 8.22 -9.27 -13.43
N LYS A 45 7.55 -8.47 -14.28
CA LYS A 45 8.21 -7.80 -15.41
C LYS A 45 9.35 -6.87 -14.99
N SER A 46 9.25 -6.20 -13.83
CA SER A 46 10.28 -5.27 -13.35
C SER A 46 11.52 -5.96 -12.80
N VAL A 47 11.41 -7.20 -12.34
CA VAL A 47 12.52 -7.95 -11.73
C VAL A 47 12.97 -9.13 -12.59
N GLY A 48 12.21 -9.43 -13.64
CA GLY A 48 12.45 -10.59 -14.47
C GLY A 48 12.18 -11.92 -13.76
N GLY A 49 12.43 -13.00 -14.50
CA GLY A 49 12.21 -14.36 -14.01
C GLY A 49 10.74 -14.77 -14.05
N GLN A 50 10.44 -15.81 -13.30
CA GLN A 50 9.15 -16.49 -13.30
C GLN A 50 8.37 -16.11 -12.02
N PRO A 51 7.11 -15.64 -12.16
CA PRO A 51 6.22 -15.49 -11.00
C PRO A 51 5.97 -16.82 -10.29
N ILE A 52 5.95 -16.77 -8.97
CA ILE A 52 5.55 -17.92 -8.14
C ILE A 52 4.03 -17.92 -7.94
N VAL A 53 3.42 -19.09 -7.84
CA VAL A 53 1.98 -19.25 -7.65
C VAL A 53 1.72 -19.72 -6.23
N PHE A 54 1.04 -18.92 -5.42
CA PHE A 54 0.74 -19.27 -4.04
C PHE A 54 -0.39 -20.30 -3.92
N ASP A 55 -0.23 -21.21 -2.96
CA ASP A 55 -1.22 -22.19 -2.54
C ASP A 55 -1.93 -21.75 -1.27
N ARG A 56 -1.16 -21.29 -0.27
CA ARG A 56 -1.71 -20.89 1.03
C ARG A 56 -0.85 -19.85 1.75
N VAL A 57 -1.45 -19.19 2.71
CA VAL A 57 -0.81 -18.16 3.53
C VAL A 57 -1.19 -18.33 5.01
N ARG A 58 -0.26 -18.02 5.94
CA ARG A 58 -0.54 -18.01 7.38
C ARG A 58 0.51 -17.22 8.16
N GLY A 59 0.08 -16.37 9.07
CA GLY A 59 0.99 -15.55 9.89
C GLY A 59 1.88 -14.66 9.03
N ALA A 60 3.18 -14.75 9.18
CA ALA A 60 4.17 -14.05 8.37
C ALA A 60 4.59 -14.82 7.10
N TYR A 61 3.95 -15.95 6.79
CA TYR A 61 4.42 -16.86 5.77
C TYR A 61 3.44 -17.05 4.62
N VAL A 62 4.00 -17.30 3.44
CA VAL A 62 3.30 -17.75 2.25
C VAL A 62 3.95 -19.04 1.73
N TRP A 63 3.16 -19.92 1.11
CA TRP A 63 3.63 -21.15 0.45
C TRP A 63 3.16 -21.17 -0.98
N ASP A 64 4.05 -21.55 -1.87
CA ASP A 64 3.71 -21.74 -3.27
C ASP A 64 3.22 -23.17 -3.54
N VAL A 65 2.77 -23.39 -4.77
CA VAL A 65 2.27 -24.69 -5.26
C VAL A 65 3.38 -25.73 -5.45
N ASP A 66 4.64 -25.30 -5.43
CA ASP A 66 5.82 -26.14 -5.52
C ASP A 66 6.32 -26.61 -4.13
N GLY A 67 5.72 -26.08 -3.05
CA GLY A 67 6.02 -26.44 -1.66
C GLY A 67 7.08 -25.56 -1.01
N ASN A 68 7.58 -24.53 -1.68
CA ASN A 68 8.49 -23.58 -1.07
C ASN A 68 7.74 -22.70 -0.05
N GLN A 69 8.44 -22.31 1.01
CA GLN A 69 7.94 -21.40 2.05
C GLN A 69 8.73 -20.10 2.02
N TYR A 70 8.04 -18.98 2.18
CA TYR A 70 8.64 -17.65 2.17
C TYR A 70 8.18 -16.83 3.38
N ILE A 71 9.09 -16.03 3.97
CA ILE A 71 8.71 -14.92 4.85
C ILE A 71 8.20 -13.80 3.95
N ASP A 72 6.97 -13.31 4.19
CA ASP A 72 6.27 -12.40 3.29
C ASP A 72 6.32 -10.95 3.77
N TYR A 73 6.98 -10.09 3.00
CA TYR A 73 7.02 -8.64 3.20
C TYR A 73 6.15 -7.86 2.19
N VAL A 74 5.34 -8.55 1.38
CA VAL A 74 4.33 -7.92 0.53
C VAL A 74 3.00 -7.73 1.26
N GLY A 75 2.66 -8.68 2.17
CA GLY A 75 1.50 -8.56 3.04
C GLY A 75 0.18 -8.32 2.30
N THR A 76 -0.02 -8.98 1.14
CA THR A 76 -1.18 -8.76 0.25
C THR A 76 -1.26 -7.28 -0.23
N TRP A 77 -0.11 -6.61 -0.39
CA TRP A 77 0.00 -5.17 -0.73
C TRP A 77 -0.53 -4.23 0.37
N GLY A 78 -0.42 -4.67 1.63
CA GLY A 78 -0.75 -3.89 2.81
C GLY A 78 -1.88 -4.43 3.71
N PRO A 79 -2.93 -5.11 3.25
CA PRO A 79 -4.02 -5.57 4.12
C PRO A 79 -3.61 -6.48 5.27
N ALA A 80 -2.58 -7.32 5.11
CA ALA A 80 -2.21 -8.36 6.09
C ALA A 80 -1.40 -7.82 7.28
N ILE A 81 -1.77 -6.66 7.84
CA ILE A 81 -1.05 -6.02 8.97
C ILE A 81 -1.07 -6.87 10.25
N CYS A 82 -2.12 -7.66 10.49
CA CYS A 82 -2.19 -8.60 11.61
C CYS A 82 -1.56 -9.96 11.31
N GLY A 83 -0.97 -10.13 10.13
CA GLY A 83 -0.56 -11.41 9.57
C GLY A 83 -1.68 -12.10 8.79
N HIS A 84 -1.27 -13.04 7.94
CA HIS A 84 -2.20 -13.80 7.11
C HIS A 84 -3.05 -14.76 7.94
N ALA A 85 -4.30 -14.94 7.51
CA ALA A 85 -5.24 -15.90 8.08
C ALA A 85 -5.31 -15.83 9.62
N HIS A 86 -5.38 -14.59 10.17
CA HIS A 86 -5.42 -14.38 11.61
C HIS A 86 -6.60 -15.12 12.24
N PRO A 87 -6.39 -15.94 13.31
CA PRO A 87 -7.43 -16.83 13.84
C PRO A 87 -8.73 -16.11 14.23
N GLU A 88 -8.65 -14.96 14.88
CA GLU A 88 -9.85 -14.20 15.30
C GLU A 88 -10.62 -13.64 14.09
N VAL A 89 -9.92 -13.16 13.05
CA VAL A 89 -10.56 -12.70 11.81
C VAL A 89 -11.26 -13.85 11.11
N LEU A 90 -10.58 -15.01 10.98
CA LEU A 90 -11.18 -16.20 10.36
C LEU A 90 -12.40 -16.73 11.13
N THR A 91 -12.35 -16.72 12.47
CA THR A 91 -13.50 -17.15 13.31
C THR A 91 -14.69 -16.23 13.06
N ALA A 92 -14.50 -14.92 13.12
CA ALA A 92 -15.56 -13.95 12.87
C ALA A 92 -16.14 -14.07 11.45
N LEU A 93 -15.31 -14.31 10.44
CA LEU A 93 -15.76 -14.53 9.07
C LEU A 93 -16.59 -15.82 8.92
N LYS A 94 -16.22 -16.91 9.58
CA LYS A 94 -17.00 -18.17 9.57
C LYS A 94 -18.40 -17.95 10.16
N GLU A 95 -18.49 -17.24 11.28
CA GLU A 95 -19.78 -16.88 11.91
C GLU A 95 -20.60 -15.92 11.02
N ALA A 96 -19.95 -15.03 10.29
CA ALA A 96 -20.66 -14.12 9.36
C ALA A 96 -21.18 -14.87 8.13
N LEU A 97 -20.46 -15.87 7.62
CA LEU A 97 -20.88 -16.69 6.48
C LEU A 97 -22.21 -17.41 6.72
N ASP A 98 -22.50 -17.84 7.95
CA ASP A 98 -23.76 -18.49 8.32
C ASP A 98 -24.96 -17.53 8.19
N LYS A 99 -24.72 -16.20 8.15
CA LYS A 99 -25.76 -15.18 7.98
C LYS A 99 -25.92 -14.69 6.53
N GLY A 100 -25.01 -15.12 5.65
CA GLY A 100 -25.00 -14.75 4.23
C GLY A 100 -23.83 -13.87 3.83
N THR A 101 -23.51 -13.86 2.54
CA THR A 101 -22.33 -13.18 1.98
C THR A 101 -22.60 -11.73 1.58
N SER A 102 -23.86 -11.38 1.28
CA SER A 102 -24.30 -10.03 0.91
C SER A 102 -25.77 -9.85 1.18
N PHE A 103 -26.19 -8.64 1.57
CA PHE A 103 -27.57 -8.38 1.93
C PHE A 103 -28.31 -7.51 0.90
N GLY A 104 -27.59 -6.65 0.16
CA GLY A 104 -28.21 -5.67 -0.73
C GLY A 104 -29.09 -4.64 0.02
N ALA A 105 -28.84 -4.48 1.32
CA ALA A 105 -29.57 -3.63 2.26
C ALA A 105 -28.62 -3.16 3.37
N PRO A 106 -28.92 -2.06 4.08
CA PRO A 106 -28.12 -1.60 5.21
C PRO A 106 -27.96 -2.68 6.28
N CYS A 107 -26.80 -2.77 6.90
CA CYS A 107 -26.56 -3.69 8.01
C CYS A 107 -25.84 -3.01 9.18
N LEU A 108 -26.04 -3.54 10.39
CA LEU A 108 -25.43 -2.98 11.61
C LEU A 108 -23.91 -2.91 11.55
N LEU A 109 -23.26 -3.85 10.85
CA LEU A 109 -21.80 -3.90 10.74
C LEU A 109 -21.23 -2.68 10.02
N GLU A 110 -21.98 -2.07 9.10
CA GLU A 110 -21.58 -0.80 8.46
C GLU A 110 -21.49 0.32 9.51
N ASN A 111 -22.50 0.41 10.41
CA ASN A 111 -22.48 1.41 11.47
C ASN A 111 -21.27 1.21 12.40
N VAL A 112 -21.02 -0.03 12.81
CA VAL A 112 -19.90 -0.36 13.71
C VAL A 112 -18.56 0.02 13.09
N LEU A 113 -18.31 -0.37 11.83
CA LEU A 113 -17.04 -0.01 11.17
C LEU A 113 -16.96 1.50 10.90
N ALA A 114 -18.07 2.16 10.57
CA ALA A 114 -18.13 3.61 10.38
C ALA A 114 -17.76 4.36 11.67
N GLU A 115 -18.32 3.97 12.81
CA GLU A 115 -18.00 4.53 14.12
C GLU A 115 -16.49 4.34 14.45
N MET A 116 -15.95 3.13 14.22
CA MET A 116 -14.51 2.87 14.45
C MET A 116 -13.61 3.75 13.58
N VAL A 117 -13.99 4.00 12.32
CA VAL A 117 -13.24 4.88 11.41
C VAL A 117 -13.34 6.34 11.84
N ILE A 118 -14.53 6.82 12.20
CA ILE A 118 -14.77 8.19 12.67
C ILE A 118 -14.02 8.47 13.97
N ASP A 119 -14.04 7.51 14.91
CA ASP A 119 -13.32 7.64 16.18
C ASP A 119 -11.80 7.68 16.02
N ALA A 120 -11.27 7.01 14.99
CA ALA A 120 -9.83 6.85 14.79
C ALA A 120 -9.21 7.96 13.93
N VAL A 121 -9.87 8.37 12.84
CA VAL A 121 -9.28 9.21 11.80
C VAL A 121 -9.68 10.67 11.98
N PRO A 122 -8.76 11.58 12.34
CA PRO A 122 -9.08 12.94 12.80
C PRO A 122 -9.94 13.79 11.86
N SER A 123 -9.83 13.62 10.55
CA SER A 123 -10.60 14.40 9.57
C SER A 123 -12.01 13.85 9.32
N VAL A 124 -12.31 12.61 9.76
CA VAL A 124 -13.52 11.91 9.32
C VAL A 124 -14.67 12.13 10.30
N GLU A 125 -15.61 12.98 9.91
CA GLU A 125 -16.88 13.21 10.63
C GLU A 125 -18.04 12.40 10.02
N MET A 126 -17.87 11.92 8.78
CA MET A 126 -18.81 11.09 8.05
C MET A 126 -18.06 10.24 7.02
N VAL A 127 -18.46 8.99 6.82
CA VAL A 127 -17.81 8.03 5.92
C VAL A 127 -18.80 7.34 4.97
N ARG A 128 -18.34 6.99 3.77
CA ARG A 128 -19.05 6.17 2.79
C ARG A 128 -18.16 4.98 2.41
N PHE A 129 -18.69 3.77 2.52
CA PHE A 129 -18.01 2.55 2.05
C PHE A 129 -18.19 2.34 0.55
N VAL A 130 -17.15 1.78 -0.06
CA VAL A 130 -17.06 1.33 -1.46
C VAL A 130 -16.27 0.02 -1.51
N ASN A 131 -15.99 -0.54 -2.70
CA ASN A 131 -15.35 -1.86 -2.80
C ASN A 131 -13.83 -1.81 -3.03
N SER A 132 -13.26 -0.66 -3.33
CA SER A 132 -11.83 -0.50 -3.62
C SER A 132 -11.34 0.91 -3.35
N GLY A 133 -10.00 1.07 -3.22
CA GLY A 133 -9.35 2.38 -3.18
C GLY A 133 -9.58 3.18 -4.46
N THR A 134 -9.67 2.53 -5.63
CA THR A 134 -10.01 3.19 -6.90
C THR A 134 -11.38 3.85 -6.84
N GLU A 135 -12.40 3.15 -6.34
CA GLU A 135 -13.75 3.72 -6.18
C GLU A 135 -13.75 4.88 -5.17
N ALA A 136 -13.00 4.75 -4.08
CA ALA A 136 -12.86 5.80 -3.07
C ALA A 136 -12.24 7.08 -3.68
N CYS A 137 -11.10 6.96 -4.36
CA CYS A 137 -10.40 8.09 -4.98
C CYS A 137 -11.22 8.73 -6.12
N MET A 138 -11.88 7.91 -6.95
CA MET A 138 -12.79 8.39 -8.00
C MET A 138 -13.96 9.19 -7.40
N SER A 139 -14.52 8.74 -6.29
CA SER A 139 -15.63 9.40 -5.60
C SER A 139 -15.20 10.70 -4.94
N VAL A 140 -14.05 10.71 -4.27
CA VAL A 140 -13.47 11.91 -3.65
C VAL A 140 -13.17 12.99 -4.69
N LEU A 141 -12.63 12.62 -5.85
CA LEU A 141 -12.40 13.61 -6.93
C LEU A 141 -13.69 14.26 -7.40
N ARG A 142 -14.75 13.46 -7.59
CA ARG A 142 -16.08 13.99 -7.94
C ARG A 142 -16.63 14.89 -6.84
N LEU A 143 -16.43 14.50 -5.59
CA LEU A 143 -16.87 15.25 -4.42
C LEU A 143 -16.14 16.59 -4.27
N MET A 144 -14.82 16.62 -4.47
CA MET A 144 -14.04 17.88 -4.50
C MET A 144 -14.59 18.86 -5.51
N ARG A 145 -14.86 18.38 -6.72
CA ARG A 145 -15.43 19.19 -7.82
C ARG A 145 -16.85 19.69 -7.50
N ALA A 146 -17.68 18.80 -6.96
CA ALA A 146 -19.06 19.14 -6.58
C ALA A 146 -19.14 20.20 -5.47
N PHE A 147 -18.23 20.13 -4.49
CA PHE A 147 -18.19 21.06 -3.36
C PHE A 147 -17.63 22.43 -3.75
N THR A 148 -16.54 22.44 -4.50
CA THR A 148 -15.84 23.71 -4.84
C THR A 148 -16.36 24.40 -6.10
N GLY A 149 -17.08 23.68 -6.98
CA GLY A 149 -17.46 24.16 -8.30
C GLY A 149 -16.27 24.30 -9.27
N LYS A 150 -15.07 23.83 -8.88
CA LYS A 150 -13.84 23.91 -9.68
C LYS A 150 -13.54 22.56 -10.34
N GLU A 151 -12.81 22.55 -11.46
CA GLU A 151 -12.61 21.34 -12.26
C GLU A 151 -11.24 20.67 -12.10
N LYS A 152 -10.18 21.49 -11.91
CA LYS A 152 -8.80 20.98 -11.87
C LYS A 152 -8.45 20.40 -10.51
N VAL A 153 -7.58 19.40 -10.51
CA VAL A 153 -6.98 18.84 -9.30
C VAL A 153 -5.48 18.70 -9.48
N ILE A 154 -4.73 18.80 -8.40
CA ILE A 154 -3.30 18.50 -8.36
C ILE A 154 -3.11 17.12 -7.74
N LYS A 155 -2.30 16.27 -8.39
CA LYS A 155 -1.73 15.04 -7.83
C LYS A 155 -0.21 15.08 -7.96
N PHE A 156 0.47 14.16 -7.28
CA PHE A 156 1.93 14.08 -7.35
C PHE A 156 2.41 12.97 -8.28
N GLU A 157 3.52 13.21 -8.97
CA GLU A 157 4.18 12.23 -9.82
C GLU A 157 4.59 11.00 -8.98
N GLY A 158 4.38 9.81 -9.53
CA GLY A 158 4.64 8.56 -8.81
C GLY A 158 3.53 8.12 -7.84
N CYS A 159 2.66 9.04 -7.36
CA CYS A 159 1.51 8.66 -6.54
C CYS A 159 0.45 7.91 -7.36
N TYR A 160 -0.14 6.89 -6.76
CA TYR A 160 -1.19 6.08 -7.36
C TYR A 160 -2.50 6.22 -6.57
N HIS A 161 -3.56 6.64 -7.27
CA HIS A 161 -4.89 6.86 -6.69
C HIS A 161 -5.96 5.99 -7.37
N GLY A 162 -5.60 4.75 -7.70
CA GLY A 162 -6.46 3.86 -8.46
C GLY A 162 -6.36 4.07 -9.98
N HIS A 163 -7.10 3.26 -10.73
CA HIS A 163 -7.03 3.20 -12.18
C HIS A 163 -8.20 3.89 -12.91
N ALA A 164 -8.88 4.83 -12.26
CA ALA A 164 -9.83 5.71 -12.93
C ALA A 164 -9.08 6.65 -13.90
N ASP A 165 -9.62 6.87 -15.09
CA ASP A 165 -8.97 7.57 -16.21
C ASP A 165 -8.27 8.88 -15.80
N MET A 166 -8.94 9.70 -14.97
CA MET A 166 -8.42 10.98 -14.51
C MET A 166 -7.15 10.89 -13.66
N PHE A 167 -6.84 9.72 -13.10
CA PHE A 167 -5.64 9.51 -12.28
C PHE A 167 -4.50 8.82 -13.02
N LEU A 168 -4.71 8.35 -14.25
CA LEU A 168 -3.70 7.68 -15.07
C LEU A 168 -2.77 8.66 -15.80
N VAL A 169 -2.39 9.74 -15.11
CA VAL A 169 -1.41 10.73 -15.54
C VAL A 169 -0.20 10.61 -14.63
N LYS A 170 0.99 10.33 -15.17
CA LYS A 170 2.24 10.15 -14.43
C LYS A 170 2.04 9.34 -13.13
N ALA A 171 1.27 8.25 -13.22
CA ALA A 171 0.92 7.40 -12.10
C ALA A 171 2.10 6.49 -11.69
N GLY A 172 2.05 5.98 -10.44
CA GLY A 172 3.13 5.21 -9.82
C GLY A 172 3.41 3.81 -10.41
N SER A 173 3.75 2.85 -9.56
CA SER A 173 4.38 1.56 -9.89
C SER A 173 3.75 0.77 -11.05
N GLY A 174 2.42 0.73 -11.15
CA GLY A 174 1.73 -0.01 -12.20
C GLY A 174 2.02 0.54 -13.61
N VAL A 175 2.02 1.86 -13.78
CA VAL A 175 2.33 2.53 -15.05
C VAL A 175 3.83 2.58 -15.27
N ALA A 176 4.62 2.83 -14.24
CA ALA A 176 6.08 2.80 -14.28
C ALA A 176 6.62 1.42 -14.68
N THR A 177 6.03 0.35 -14.18
CA THR A 177 6.36 -1.05 -14.54
C THR A 177 6.14 -1.34 -16.02
N LEU A 178 5.17 -0.67 -16.66
CA LEU A 178 4.90 -0.81 -18.09
C LEU A 178 5.74 0.14 -18.95
N GLY A 179 6.48 1.10 -18.35
CA GLY A 179 7.28 2.10 -19.05
C GLY A 179 6.45 3.10 -19.85
N LEU A 180 5.18 3.29 -19.52
CA LEU A 180 4.25 4.18 -20.21
C LEU A 180 3.99 5.42 -19.36
N PRO A 181 4.08 6.65 -19.92
CA PRO A 181 3.78 7.87 -19.19
C PRO A 181 2.27 8.03 -18.90
N ASP A 182 1.42 7.51 -19.78
CA ASP A 182 -0.04 7.54 -19.71
C ASP A 182 -0.60 6.23 -20.26
N SER A 183 -1.78 5.80 -19.77
CA SER A 183 -2.42 4.59 -20.29
C SER A 183 -3.05 4.84 -21.66
N PRO A 184 -2.82 3.97 -22.65
CA PRO A 184 -3.60 3.98 -23.89
C PRO A 184 -5.10 3.84 -23.61
N GLY A 185 -5.91 4.55 -24.37
CA GLY A 185 -7.38 4.55 -24.22
C GLY A 185 -7.94 5.63 -23.30
N VAL A 186 -7.09 6.35 -22.56
CA VAL A 186 -7.51 7.49 -21.75
C VAL A 186 -7.56 8.76 -22.63
N PRO A 187 -8.73 9.41 -22.78
CA PRO A 187 -8.85 10.62 -23.58
C PRO A 187 -8.11 11.82 -22.94
N LYS A 188 -7.42 12.61 -23.74
CA LYS A 188 -6.74 13.83 -23.26
C LYS A 188 -7.69 14.82 -22.58
N SER A 189 -8.95 14.86 -22.99
CA SER A 189 -9.99 15.68 -22.35
C SER A 189 -10.28 15.29 -20.90
N VAL A 190 -10.08 14.03 -20.55
CA VAL A 190 -10.24 13.52 -19.17
C VAL A 190 -9.04 13.89 -18.31
N THR A 191 -7.83 13.74 -18.84
CA THR A 191 -6.58 14.00 -18.12
C THR A 191 -6.23 15.50 -18.07
N GLY A 192 -6.77 16.33 -18.95
CA GLY A 192 -6.47 17.77 -19.04
C GLY A 192 -6.81 18.60 -17.79
N ASN A 193 -7.65 18.05 -16.91
CA ASN A 193 -7.99 18.65 -15.63
C ASN A 193 -7.22 18.05 -14.43
N THR A 194 -6.24 17.18 -14.69
CA THR A 194 -5.36 16.62 -13.65
C THR A 194 -3.95 17.18 -13.84
N LEU A 195 -3.58 18.09 -12.95
CA LEU A 195 -2.26 18.70 -12.90
C LEU A 195 -1.31 17.83 -12.08
N THR A 196 -0.03 17.80 -12.45
CA THR A 196 0.99 17.03 -11.72
C THR A 196 2.08 17.94 -11.18
N ALA A 197 2.54 17.65 -9.97
CA ALA A 197 3.71 18.27 -9.34
C ALA A 197 4.69 17.19 -8.85
N PRO A 198 5.99 17.47 -8.75
CA PRO A 198 6.91 16.61 -8.03
C PRO A 198 6.51 16.50 -6.55
N TYR A 199 6.67 15.33 -5.96
CA TYR A 199 6.46 15.15 -4.51
C TYR A 199 7.56 15.92 -3.75
N ASN A 200 7.25 16.43 -2.55
CA ASN A 200 8.13 17.27 -1.74
C ASN A 200 8.50 18.64 -2.35
N ASP A 201 7.77 19.12 -3.37
CA ASP A 201 8.02 20.41 -4.01
C ASP A 201 6.80 21.36 -3.85
N LEU A 202 6.80 22.16 -2.77
CA LEU A 202 5.76 23.17 -2.51
C LEU A 202 5.80 24.31 -3.55
N GLN A 203 6.97 24.63 -4.11
CA GLN A 203 7.09 25.72 -5.10
C GLN A 203 6.37 25.34 -6.39
N ALA A 204 6.51 24.07 -6.82
CA ALA A 204 5.77 23.57 -7.98
C ALA A 204 4.25 23.63 -7.75
N VAL A 205 3.77 23.30 -6.54
CA VAL A 205 2.35 23.42 -6.20
C VAL A 205 1.87 24.87 -6.23
N GLN A 206 2.62 25.80 -5.62
CA GLN A 206 2.31 27.24 -5.67
C GLN A 206 2.26 27.77 -7.11
N ALA A 207 3.22 27.36 -7.95
CA ALA A 207 3.26 27.74 -9.36
C ALA A 207 2.00 27.28 -10.12
N LEU A 208 1.51 26.06 -9.83
CA LEU A 208 0.26 25.56 -10.44
C LEU A 208 -0.96 26.37 -10.00
N PHE A 209 -1.07 26.75 -8.72
CA PHE A 209 -2.15 27.63 -8.26
C PHE A 209 -2.09 29.01 -8.92
N ALA A 210 -0.89 29.58 -9.07
CA ALA A 210 -0.68 30.85 -9.76
C ALA A 210 -1.04 30.79 -11.26
N GLN A 211 -0.76 29.66 -11.93
CA GLN A 211 -1.11 29.47 -13.38
C GLN A 211 -2.59 29.18 -13.59
N HIS A 212 -3.31 28.70 -12.58
CA HIS A 212 -4.72 28.30 -12.67
C HIS A 212 -5.58 28.97 -11.58
N PRO A 213 -5.61 30.28 -11.47
CA PRO A 213 -6.30 30.98 -10.38
C PRO A 213 -7.79 30.64 -10.35
N GLY A 214 -8.29 30.23 -9.19
CA GLY A 214 -9.70 29.88 -8.98
C GLY A 214 -10.19 28.59 -9.67
N GLN A 215 -9.32 27.80 -10.33
CA GLN A 215 -9.73 26.62 -11.09
C GLN A 215 -9.44 25.28 -10.40
N ILE A 216 -8.60 25.28 -9.35
CA ILE A 216 -8.14 24.05 -8.68
C ILE A 216 -9.09 23.72 -7.54
N ALA A 217 -9.78 22.58 -7.64
CA ALA A 217 -10.70 22.04 -6.63
C ALA A 217 -9.97 21.52 -5.39
N GLY A 218 -8.78 20.97 -5.57
CA GLY A 218 -8.00 20.44 -4.45
C GLY A 218 -6.70 19.75 -4.87
N VAL A 219 -6.00 19.31 -3.86
CA VAL A 219 -4.75 18.54 -3.95
C VAL A 219 -4.99 17.17 -3.32
N ILE A 220 -4.62 16.09 -4.01
CA ILE A 220 -4.65 14.72 -3.50
C ILE A 220 -3.24 14.15 -3.49
N LEU A 221 -2.88 13.48 -2.40
CA LEU A 221 -1.57 12.82 -2.26
C LEU A 221 -1.63 11.58 -1.39
N GLU A 222 -0.68 10.67 -1.60
CA GLU A 222 -0.29 9.69 -0.59
C GLU A 222 0.57 10.43 0.45
N PRO A 223 0.16 10.52 1.72
CA PRO A 223 0.94 11.29 2.73
C PRO A 223 2.30 10.66 3.06
N VAL A 224 2.48 9.36 2.80
CA VAL A 224 3.75 8.67 2.59
C VAL A 224 3.60 7.90 1.29
N VAL A 225 4.43 8.17 0.32
CA VAL A 225 4.35 7.50 -0.98
C VAL A 225 4.79 6.05 -0.83
N GLY A 226 3.98 5.13 -1.36
CA GLY A 226 4.26 3.70 -1.36
C GLY A 226 4.20 3.07 -2.75
N ASN A 227 3.70 3.81 -3.75
CA ASN A 227 3.57 3.36 -5.13
C ASN A 227 4.69 3.91 -6.06
N ALA A 228 5.69 4.57 -5.49
CA ALA A 228 6.94 4.94 -6.15
C ALA A 228 8.17 4.50 -5.30
N GLY A 229 7.99 3.44 -4.52
CA GLY A 229 8.84 3.05 -3.40
C GLY A 229 8.44 3.78 -2.12
N PHE A 230 9.20 3.59 -1.06
CA PHE A 230 8.94 4.27 0.22
C PHE A 230 9.56 5.67 0.20
N ILE A 231 8.73 6.71 0.07
CA ILE A 231 9.17 8.11 0.08
C ILE A 231 8.35 8.86 1.13
N PRO A 232 8.94 9.21 2.28
CA PRO A 232 8.29 10.02 3.32
C PRO A 232 8.17 11.48 2.88
N PRO A 233 7.23 12.24 3.47
CA PRO A 233 7.18 13.68 3.26
C PRO A 233 8.36 14.36 3.95
N ASP A 234 8.97 15.34 3.27
CA ASP A 234 9.99 16.20 3.85
C ASP A 234 9.39 17.09 4.96
N GLY A 235 10.24 17.54 5.87
CA GLY A 235 9.80 18.40 6.96
C GLY A 235 9.09 19.66 6.47
N GLY A 236 7.84 19.85 6.91
CA GLY A 236 7.01 21.00 6.53
C GLY A 236 6.18 20.82 5.23
N PHE A 237 6.41 19.78 4.43
CA PHE A 237 5.69 19.59 3.15
C PHE A 237 4.17 19.46 3.34
N LEU A 238 3.71 18.58 4.23
CA LEU A 238 2.28 18.39 4.47
C LEU A 238 1.63 19.63 5.08
N ALA A 239 2.33 20.32 5.99
CA ALA A 239 1.86 21.57 6.58
C ALA A 239 1.75 22.68 5.53
N GLY A 240 2.76 22.83 4.67
CA GLY A 240 2.71 23.78 3.56
C GLY A 240 1.58 23.51 2.57
N LEU A 241 1.30 22.25 2.25
CA LEU A 241 0.13 21.88 1.43
C LEU A 241 -1.19 22.29 2.08
N ARG A 242 -1.31 22.11 3.42
CA ARG A 242 -2.49 22.55 4.16
C ARG A 242 -2.68 24.06 4.12
N GLU A 243 -1.61 24.83 4.24
CA GLU A 243 -1.64 26.29 4.14
C GLU A 243 -2.03 26.77 2.73
N ILE A 244 -1.34 26.25 1.70
CA ILE A 244 -1.62 26.59 0.30
C ILE A 244 -3.08 26.28 -0.05
N THR A 245 -3.58 25.11 0.29
CA THR A 245 -4.97 24.74 -0.03
C THR A 245 -5.98 25.62 0.67
N LYS A 246 -5.73 26.04 1.93
CA LYS A 246 -6.58 27.01 2.63
C LYS A 246 -6.58 28.38 1.97
N GLU A 247 -5.40 28.89 1.61
CA GLU A 247 -5.24 30.20 0.95
C GLU A 247 -6.02 30.28 -0.36
N HIS A 248 -6.06 29.19 -1.13
CA HIS A 248 -6.70 29.14 -2.45
C HIS A 248 -8.12 28.58 -2.42
N GLU A 249 -8.73 28.39 -1.25
CA GLU A 249 -10.07 27.79 -1.10
C GLU A 249 -10.19 26.48 -1.89
N ALA A 250 -9.15 25.64 -1.78
CA ALA A 250 -9.06 24.32 -2.36
C ALA A 250 -9.06 23.27 -1.25
N LEU A 251 -9.47 22.03 -1.56
CA LEU A 251 -9.50 20.93 -0.59
C LEU A 251 -8.16 20.20 -0.56
N LEU A 252 -7.74 19.79 0.63
CA LEU A 252 -6.64 18.84 0.83
C LEU A 252 -7.22 17.44 1.05
N VAL A 253 -6.74 16.47 0.27
CA VAL A 253 -7.14 15.07 0.36
C VAL A 253 -5.94 14.19 0.66
N PHE A 254 -6.00 13.44 1.74
CA PHE A 254 -5.03 12.37 2.00
C PHE A 254 -5.58 11.04 1.45
N ASP A 255 -4.84 10.48 0.49
CA ASP A 255 -5.05 9.10 0.09
C ASP A 255 -4.35 8.19 1.10
N GLU A 256 -5.10 7.75 2.08
CA GLU A 256 -4.67 6.85 3.12
C GLU A 256 -5.07 5.39 2.84
N VAL A 257 -5.28 5.03 1.60
CA VAL A 257 -5.53 3.64 1.21
C VAL A 257 -4.37 2.73 1.65
N MET A 258 -3.13 3.23 1.65
CA MET A 258 -1.96 2.49 2.12
C MET A 258 -1.59 2.82 3.57
N THR A 259 -1.59 4.07 3.97
CA THR A 259 -1.10 4.56 5.27
C THR A 259 -2.14 4.45 6.39
N GLY A 260 -3.44 4.50 6.05
CA GLY A 260 -4.52 4.43 7.02
C GLY A 260 -4.50 3.14 7.83
N PHE A 261 -4.54 3.28 9.15
CA PHE A 261 -4.40 2.18 10.11
C PHE A 261 -3.09 1.36 9.99
N ARG A 262 -2.17 1.77 9.11
CA ARG A 262 -0.89 1.08 8.95
C ARG A 262 0.22 1.76 9.72
N ILE A 263 0.38 3.08 9.57
CA ILE A 263 1.49 3.81 10.18
C ILE A 263 1.15 4.38 11.57
N ALA A 264 -0.12 4.50 11.88
CA ALA A 264 -0.71 4.79 13.19
C ALA A 264 -2.18 4.35 13.15
N TYR A 265 -2.86 4.29 14.29
CA TYR A 265 -4.29 3.93 14.34
C TYR A 265 -5.16 4.97 13.62
N GLY A 266 -4.85 6.26 13.77
CA GLY A 266 -5.46 7.37 13.02
C GLY A 266 -4.73 7.71 11.70
N GLY A 267 -3.86 6.83 11.20
CA GLY A 267 -3.16 7.00 9.91
C GLY A 267 -2.07 8.07 9.92
N ALA A 268 -1.82 8.64 8.75
CA ALA A 268 -0.84 9.70 8.56
C ALA A 268 -1.25 11.01 9.25
N GLN A 269 -2.54 11.26 9.37
CA GLN A 269 -3.07 12.44 10.05
C GLN A 269 -2.64 12.49 11.52
N GLU A 270 -2.78 11.37 12.23
CA GLU A 270 -2.28 11.23 13.61
C GLU A 270 -0.75 11.34 13.64
N LYS A 271 -0.06 10.62 12.75
CA LYS A 271 1.41 10.56 12.73
C LYS A 271 2.09 11.90 12.51
N PHE A 272 1.53 12.73 11.63
CA PHE A 272 2.12 14.02 11.22
C PHE A 272 1.40 15.24 11.81
N GLY A 273 0.26 15.07 12.48
CA GLY A 273 -0.52 16.17 13.06
C GLY A 273 -1.16 17.09 12.02
N ILE A 274 -1.44 16.61 10.82
CA ILE A 274 -2.06 17.38 9.73
C ILE A 274 -3.42 16.79 9.40
N THR A 275 -4.46 17.63 9.46
CA THR A 275 -5.85 17.22 9.16
C THR A 275 -6.25 17.70 7.76
N PRO A 276 -6.47 16.79 6.80
CA PRO A 276 -7.03 17.13 5.47
C PRO A 276 -8.53 17.41 5.57
N ASP A 277 -9.15 17.82 4.46
CA ASP A 277 -10.60 17.98 4.35
C ASP A 277 -11.33 16.67 4.06
N LEU A 278 -10.67 15.80 3.29
CA LEU A 278 -11.18 14.47 2.89
C LEU A 278 -10.06 13.42 2.98
N THR A 279 -10.47 12.19 3.19
CA THR A 279 -9.57 11.03 3.30
C THR A 279 -10.14 9.85 2.51
N THR A 280 -9.29 9.11 1.80
CA THR A 280 -9.63 7.81 1.23
C THR A 280 -8.97 6.70 2.03
N LEU A 281 -9.65 5.59 2.21
CA LEU A 281 -9.22 4.41 2.96
C LEU A 281 -9.44 3.14 2.15
N GLY A 282 -8.73 2.08 2.48
CA GLY A 282 -8.85 0.77 1.85
C GLY A 282 -7.95 -0.25 2.56
N LYS A 283 -7.53 -1.28 1.84
CA LYS A 283 -6.54 -2.26 2.31
C LYS A 283 -6.79 -2.77 3.74
N VAL A 284 -6.18 -2.17 4.76
CA VAL A 284 -6.27 -2.59 6.17
C VAL A 284 -7.71 -2.63 6.68
N ILE A 285 -8.55 -1.64 6.32
CA ILE A 285 -9.95 -1.61 6.77
C ILE A 285 -10.82 -2.76 6.23
N GLY A 286 -10.31 -3.55 5.30
CA GLY A 286 -10.97 -4.74 4.76
C GLY A 286 -10.49 -6.05 5.35
N GLY A 287 -9.42 -6.04 6.16
CA GLY A 287 -8.88 -7.26 6.77
C GLY A 287 -8.54 -8.37 5.77
N GLY A 288 -8.20 -8.02 4.53
CA GLY A 288 -7.92 -8.93 3.42
C GLY A 288 -9.06 -9.10 2.42
N LEU A 289 -10.23 -8.54 2.67
CA LEU A 289 -11.38 -8.56 1.74
C LEU A 289 -11.51 -7.24 0.96
N PRO A 290 -12.18 -7.25 -0.22
CA PRO A 290 -12.37 -6.05 -1.04
C PRO A 290 -13.20 -5.00 -0.32
N VAL A 291 -12.59 -3.83 -0.05
CA VAL A 291 -13.22 -2.66 0.55
C VAL A 291 -12.45 -1.41 0.21
N GLY A 292 -13.14 -0.30 0.15
CA GLY A 292 -12.63 1.04 0.21
C GLY A 292 -13.59 1.90 1.01
N ALA A 293 -13.16 3.09 1.38
CA ALA A 293 -14.02 4.10 1.98
C ALA A 293 -13.47 5.49 1.64
N TYR A 294 -14.35 6.47 1.68
CA TYR A 294 -13.98 7.88 1.68
C TYR A 294 -14.80 8.61 2.73
N GLY A 295 -14.18 9.57 3.36
CA GLY A 295 -14.80 10.34 4.44
C GLY A 295 -14.11 11.68 4.62
N GLY A 296 -14.63 12.48 5.54
CA GLY A 296 -14.12 13.78 5.87
C GLY A 296 -15.16 14.67 6.53
N ARG A 297 -15.01 15.98 6.34
CA ARG A 297 -15.90 16.99 6.88
C ARG A 297 -17.35 16.72 6.50
N ARG A 298 -18.24 16.86 7.45
CA ARG A 298 -19.69 16.60 7.29
C ARG A 298 -20.35 17.47 6.24
N ASP A 299 -19.99 18.75 6.15
CA ASP A 299 -20.53 19.68 5.15
C ASP A 299 -20.21 19.25 3.72
N ILE A 300 -19.01 18.69 3.49
CA ILE A 300 -18.60 18.14 2.20
C ILE A 300 -19.32 16.81 1.93
N MET A 301 -19.26 15.87 2.88
CA MET A 301 -19.82 14.53 2.74
C MET A 301 -21.36 14.54 2.58
N SER A 302 -22.04 15.55 3.09
CA SER A 302 -23.49 15.72 2.92
C SER A 302 -23.94 15.99 1.47
N LEU A 303 -23.02 16.27 0.55
CA LEU A 303 -23.32 16.34 -0.88
C LEU A 303 -23.48 14.96 -1.54
N VAL A 304 -23.09 13.88 -0.88
CA VAL A 304 -23.21 12.53 -1.43
C VAL A 304 -24.65 12.06 -1.37
N ALA A 305 -25.15 11.53 -2.49
CA ALA A 305 -26.50 10.96 -2.55
C ALA A 305 -26.68 9.80 -1.54
N PRO A 306 -27.85 9.65 -0.89
CA PRO A 306 -29.12 10.38 -1.11
C PRO A 306 -29.23 11.71 -0.32
N ALA A 307 -28.25 12.07 0.52
CA ALA A 307 -28.31 13.32 1.30
C ALA A 307 -28.14 14.57 0.41
N GLY A 308 -27.35 14.49 -0.62
CA GLY A 308 -27.10 15.54 -1.60
C GLY A 308 -27.16 15.02 -3.03
N PRO A 309 -26.79 15.86 -4.03
CA PRO A 309 -26.95 15.54 -5.44
C PRO A 309 -25.81 14.73 -6.06
N MET A 310 -24.66 14.57 -5.40
CA MET A 310 -23.49 13.87 -5.95
C MET A 310 -23.68 12.37 -5.93
N TYR A 311 -23.84 11.75 -7.11
CA TYR A 311 -24.15 10.34 -7.24
C TYR A 311 -22.92 9.44 -7.03
N GLN A 312 -23.07 8.43 -6.19
CA GLN A 312 -22.19 7.28 -6.02
C GLN A 312 -23.02 6.10 -5.54
N ALA A 313 -22.80 4.90 -6.10
CA ALA A 313 -23.46 3.67 -5.70
C ALA A 313 -22.52 2.47 -5.86
N GLY A 314 -22.78 1.39 -5.12
CA GLY A 314 -22.03 0.13 -5.22
C GLY A 314 -22.87 -1.02 -4.64
N THR A 315 -23.14 -2.03 -5.46
CA THR A 315 -24.01 -3.18 -5.08
C THR A 315 -23.48 -3.93 -3.85
N LEU A 316 -22.17 -4.09 -3.74
CA LEU A 316 -21.51 -4.83 -2.63
C LEU A 316 -20.84 -3.90 -1.61
N SER A 317 -21.01 -2.58 -1.74
CA SER A 317 -20.46 -1.62 -0.76
C SER A 317 -21.10 -1.87 0.61
N GLY A 318 -20.28 -1.99 1.65
CA GLY A 318 -20.76 -2.30 3.00
C GLY A 318 -21.17 -3.76 3.21
N ASN A 319 -20.70 -4.70 2.37
CA ASN A 319 -21.05 -6.11 2.51
C ASN A 319 -20.60 -6.68 3.88
N PRO A 320 -21.39 -7.60 4.47
CA PRO A 320 -21.17 -8.05 5.84
C PRO A 320 -19.82 -8.73 6.07
N LEU A 321 -19.26 -9.40 5.06
CA LEU A 321 -17.98 -10.10 5.22
C LEU A 321 -16.82 -9.10 5.30
N ALA A 322 -16.76 -8.11 4.40
CA ALA A 322 -15.74 -7.08 4.44
C ALA A 322 -15.84 -6.22 5.72
N MET A 323 -17.06 -5.87 6.14
CA MET A 323 -17.29 -5.15 7.41
C MET A 323 -16.81 -5.98 8.60
N THR A 324 -17.15 -7.27 8.67
CA THR A 324 -16.71 -8.18 9.76
C THR A 324 -15.19 -8.28 9.83
N ALA A 325 -14.52 -8.50 8.69
CA ALA A 325 -13.06 -8.61 8.65
C ALA A 325 -12.39 -7.29 9.04
N GLY A 326 -12.93 -6.16 8.57
CA GLY A 326 -12.45 -4.83 8.93
C GLY A 326 -12.57 -4.55 10.42
N ILE A 327 -13.75 -4.71 11.00
CA ILE A 327 -14.01 -4.54 12.44
C ILE A 327 -12.99 -5.34 13.25
N LYS A 328 -12.85 -6.63 12.94
CA LYS A 328 -11.96 -7.51 13.70
C LYS A 328 -10.48 -7.12 13.55
N THR A 329 -10.07 -6.66 12.36
CA THR A 329 -8.71 -6.17 12.13
C THR A 329 -8.45 -4.89 12.93
N LEU A 330 -9.37 -3.93 12.94
CA LEU A 330 -9.21 -2.69 13.71
C LEU A 330 -9.23 -2.94 15.23
N GLU A 331 -10.04 -3.89 15.71
CA GLU A 331 -10.00 -4.33 17.12
C GLU A 331 -8.62 -4.88 17.53
N LEU A 332 -7.98 -5.66 16.64
CA LEU A 332 -6.63 -6.19 16.87
C LEU A 332 -5.59 -5.06 16.92
N LEU A 333 -5.67 -4.09 16.01
CA LEU A 333 -4.76 -2.96 15.94
C LEU A 333 -4.92 -1.96 17.10
N ARG A 334 -6.12 -1.90 17.71
CA ARG A 334 -6.40 -1.06 18.89
C ARG A 334 -5.75 -1.62 20.17
N ARG A 335 -5.26 -2.86 20.16
CA ARG A 335 -4.61 -3.45 21.33
C ARG A 335 -3.33 -2.70 21.70
N PRO A 336 -3.09 -2.48 23.01
CA PRO A 336 -1.87 -1.81 23.45
C PRO A 336 -0.61 -2.50 22.91
N GLY A 337 0.36 -1.70 22.46
CA GLY A 337 1.65 -2.18 21.96
C GLY A 337 1.66 -2.66 20.50
N ALA A 338 0.53 -2.70 19.79
CA ALA A 338 0.49 -3.18 18.40
C ALA A 338 1.40 -2.35 17.47
N TYR A 339 1.36 -1.03 17.56
CA TYR A 339 2.21 -0.15 16.74
C TYR A 339 3.65 -0.09 17.21
N ASP A 340 3.90 -0.27 18.51
CA ASP A 340 5.27 -0.39 19.04
C ASP A 340 5.96 -1.65 18.53
N GLN A 341 5.23 -2.77 18.49
CA GLN A 341 5.73 -4.03 17.90
C GLN A 341 6.02 -3.86 16.40
N LEU A 342 5.10 -3.25 15.63
CA LEU A 342 5.32 -2.98 14.21
C LEU A 342 6.55 -2.10 14.00
N HIS A 343 6.72 -1.07 14.82
CA HIS A 343 7.90 -0.20 14.77
C HIS A 343 9.19 -0.98 15.02
N GLN A 344 9.28 -1.73 16.13
CA GLN A 344 10.47 -2.46 16.53
C GLN A 344 10.90 -3.50 15.47
N ILE A 345 9.94 -4.29 14.97
CA ILE A 345 10.19 -5.30 13.95
C ILE A 345 10.66 -4.67 12.64
N THR A 346 10.05 -3.54 12.24
CA THR A 346 10.39 -2.87 10.97
C THR A 346 11.71 -2.16 11.07
N ASP A 347 11.99 -1.50 12.21
CA ASP A 347 13.29 -0.86 12.45
C ASP A 347 14.43 -1.88 12.41
N LYS A 348 14.29 -3.00 13.13
CA LYS A 348 15.29 -4.09 13.12
C LYS A 348 15.55 -4.58 11.70
N LEU A 349 14.49 -4.77 10.90
CA LEU A 349 14.62 -5.22 9.51
C LEU A 349 15.38 -4.22 8.64
N ILE A 350 14.89 -2.98 8.55
CA ILE A 350 15.44 -2.02 7.59
C ILE A 350 16.82 -1.51 8.00
N SER A 351 17.04 -1.25 9.30
CA SER A 351 18.35 -0.88 9.81
C SER A 351 19.39 -1.99 9.59
N GLY A 352 18.97 -3.25 9.77
CA GLY A 352 19.79 -4.42 9.46
C GLY A 352 20.12 -4.53 7.98
N LEU A 353 19.14 -4.39 7.08
CA LEU A 353 19.34 -4.44 5.63
C LEU A 353 20.30 -3.36 5.14
N LEU A 354 20.10 -2.10 5.55
CA LEU A 354 20.98 -0.99 5.17
C LEU A 354 22.42 -1.21 5.67
N LYS A 355 22.57 -1.65 6.92
CA LYS A 355 23.91 -1.95 7.50
C LYS A 355 24.63 -3.05 6.73
N ILE A 356 23.93 -4.14 6.38
CA ILE A 356 24.49 -5.26 5.63
C ILE A 356 24.89 -4.81 4.21
N ALA A 357 24.02 -4.05 3.54
CA ALA A 357 24.26 -3.55 2.20
C ALA A 357 25.49 -2.62 2.15
N HIS A 358 25.61 -1.67 3.07
CA HIS A 358 26.79 -0.79 3.18
C HIS A 358 28.06 -1.59 3.49
N ALA A 359 28.00 -2.59 4.37
CA ALA A 359 29.14 -3.45 4.68
C ALA A 359 29.59 -4.30 3.48
N ALA A 360 28.68 -4.62 2.55
CA ALA A 360 28.98 -5.28 1.28
C ALA A 360 29.43 -4.32 0.16
N GLY A 361 29.54 -3.02 0.44
CA GLY A 361 30.00 -2.01 -0.51
C GLY A 361 28.92 -1.45 -1.44
N HIS A 362 27.64 -1.65 -1.11
CA HIS A 362 26.53 -1.08 -1.88
C HIS A 362 26.15 0.31 -1.36
N GLU A 363 25.94 1.23 -2.27
CA GLU A 363 25.30 2.50 -1.99
C GLU A 363 23.79 2.28 -1.95
N VAL A 364 23.19 2.43 -0.77
CA VAL A 364 21.76 2.24 -0.52
C VAL A 364 21.23 3.33 0.39
N CYS A 365 19.97 3.68 0.21
CA CYS A 365 19.21 4.49 1.16
C CYS A 365 17.81 3.88 1.37
N GLY A 366 17.15 4.27 2.43
CA GLY A 366 15.82 3.77 2.76
C GLY A 366 15.42 4.13 4.18
N GLY A 367 14.31 3.60 4.62
CA GLY A 367 13.77 3.85 5.94
C GLY A 367 12.43 3.19 6.15
N HIS A 368 11.77 3.56 7.24
CA HIS A 368 10.45 3.03 7.59
C HIS A 368 9.61 4.03 8.37
N ILE A 369 8.31 3.80 8.37
CA ILE A 369 7.35 4.38 9.31
C ILE A 369 6.47 3.24 9.80
N ASN A 370 6.67 2.82 11.06
CA ASN A 370 6.01 1.66 11.65
C ASN A 370 6.05 0.44 10.69
N GLY A 371 4.92 -0.15 10.34
CA GLY A 371 4.84 -1.35 9.52
C GLY A 371 5.01 -1.16 8.00
N MET A 372 5.59 -0.04 7.53
CA MET A 372 5.83 0.29 6.13
C MET A 372 7.30 0.69 5.94
N PHE A 373 8.00 0.13 4.94
CA PHE A 373 9.42 0.38 4.71
C PHE A 373 9.80 0.34 3.23
N GLY A 374 11.01 0.79 2.92
CA GLY A 374 11.61 0.64 1.60
C GLY A 374 13.11 0.85 1.58
N MET A 375 13.75 0.35 0.53
CA MET A 375 15.17 0.51 0.28
C MET A 375 15.40 0.71 -1.21
N PHE A 376 16.29 1.63 -1.56
CA PHE A 376 16.74 1.91 -2.92
C PHE A 376 18.24 1.68 -3.05
N PHE A 377 18.66 1.13 -4.18
CA PHE A 377 20.07 1.03 -4.55
C PHE A 377 20.55 2.36 -5.18
N THR A 378 20.76 3.34 -4.32
CA THR A 378 21.29 4.68 -4.65
C THR A 378 21.85 5.31 -3.37
N PRO A 379 22.84 6.20 -3.44
CA PRO A 379 23.35 6.87 -2.23
C PRO A 379 22.29 7.72 -1.52
N GLY A 380 21.23 8.13 -2.23
CA GLY A 380 20.12 8.89 -1.66
C GLY A 380 20.46 10.34 -1.32
N PRO A 381 19.56 11.05 -0.65
CA PRO A 381 18.20 10.61 -0.32
C PRO A 381 17.27 10.57 -1.54
N VAL A 382 16.15 9.85 -1.42
CA VAL A 382 15.09 9.80 -2.42
C VAL A 382 13.92 10.65 -1.92
N HIS A 383 13.68 11.79 -2.55
CA HIS A 383 12.64 12.76 -2.17
C HIS A 383 11.39 12.70 -3.06
N ASN A 384 11.54 12.19 -4.29
CA ASN A 384 10.48 12.19 -5.29
C ASN A 384 10.62 11.01 -6.26
N TYR A 385 9.72 10.96 -7.24
CA TYR A 385 9.68 9.88 -8.23
C TYR A 385 10.89 9.88 -9.18
N GLU A 386 11.46 11.05 -9.53
CA GLU A 386 12.64 11.12 -10.39
C GLU A 386 13.87 10.53 -9.69
N ASP A 387 14.04 10.81 -8.39
CA ASP A 387 15.11 10.21 -7.59
C ASP A 387 14.94 8.67 -7.52
N ALA A 388 13.70 8.21 -7.30
CA ALA A 388 13.41 6.77 -7.27
C ALA A 388 13.71 6.07 -8.60
N LYS A 389 13.45 6.73 -9.74
CA LYS A 389 13.80 6.21 -11.08
C LYS A 389 15.31 6.16 -11.33
N ALA A 390 16.06 7.04 -10.70
CA ALA A 390 17.53 7.06 -10.81
C ALA A 390 18.22 5.93 -10.06
N ALA A 391 17.51 5.24 -9.15
CA ALA A 391 18.07 4.09 -8.44
C ALA A 391 18.30 2.88 -9.35
N ASP A 392 19.28 2.02 -9.00
CA ASP A 392 19.68 0.87 -9.80
C ASP A 392 18.64 -0.27 -9.74
N ALA A 393 17.67 -0.22 -10.68
CA ALA A 393 16.64 -1.23 -10.83
C ALA A 393 17.19 -2.62 -11.18
N SER A 394 18.34 -2.70 -11.87
CA SER A 394 18.97 -3.97 -12.22
C SER A 394 19.57 -4.64 -10.99
N LYS A 395 20.17 -3.87 -10.09
CA LYS A 395 20.67 -4.36 -8.81
C LYS A 395 19.52 -4.81 -7.92
N PHE A 396 18.42 -4.02 -7.86
CA PHE A 396 17.21 -4.42 -7.17
C PHE A 396 16.65 -5.76 -7.70
N ALA A 397 16.61 -5.96 -9.01
CA ALA A 397 16.13 -7.21 -9.61
C ALA A 397 16.97 -8.43 -9.19
N ARG A 398 18.33 -8.30 -9.15
CA ARG A 398 19.20 -9.36 -8.65
C ARG A 398 19.00 -9.61 -7.15
N PHE A 399 18.87 -8.54 -6.36
CA PHE A 399 18.57 -8.64 -4.94
C PHE A 399 17.23 -9.36 -4.69
N HIS A 400 16.15 -8.92 -5.34
CA HIS A 400 14.84 -9.56 -5.26
C HIS A 400 14.90 -11.06 -5.58
N ARG A 401 15.60 -11.44 -6.66
CA ARG A 401 15.75 -12.83 -7.06
C ARG A 401 16.47 -13.65 -5.98
N GLY A 402 17.60 -13.19 -5.50
CA GLY A 402 18.35 -13.91 -4.47
C GLY A 402 17.58 -14.03 -3.15
N MET A 403 16.83 -12.99 -2.76
CA MET A 403 15.94 -13.04 -1.59
C MET A 403 14.83 -14.08 -1.77
N LEU A 404 14.19 -14.12 -2.94
CA LEU A 404 13.14 -15.09 -3.25
C LEU A 404 13.68 -16.53 -3.18
N GLU A 405 14.81 -16.80 -3.81
CA GLU A 405 15.48 -18.12 -3.77
C GLU A 405 15.92 -18.51 -2.36
N GLY A 406 16.21 -17.52 -1.51
CA GLY A 406 16.51 -17.69 -0.09
C GLY A 406 15.29 -17.81 0.83
N GLY A 407 14.06 -17.85 0.29
CA GLY A 407 12.83 -17.99 1.08
C GLY A 407 12.30 -16.67 1.67
N VAL A 408 12.59 -15.54 1.03
CA VAL A 408 12.08 -14.22 1.42
C VAL A 408 11.33 -13.59 0.24
N TYR A 409 10.05 -13.29 0.43
CA TYR A 409 9.21 -12.71 -0.60
C TYR A 409 9.08 -11.19 -0.43
N LEU A 410 9.73 -10.46 -1.34
CA LEU A 410 9.65 -9.01 -1.47
C LEU A 410 8.75 -8.62 -2.65
N ALA A 411 8.30 -7.37 -2.69
CA ALA A 411 7.56 -6.86 -3.83
C ALA A 411 8.43 -6.91 -5.11
N PRO A 412 7.90 -7.41 -6.24
CA PRO A 412 8.66 -7.55 -7.48
C PRO A 412 8.78 -6.23 -8.27
N SER A 413 9.08 -5.14 -7.57
CA SER A 413 9.33 -3.81 -8.12
C SER A 413 9.99 -2.93 -7.06
N GLN A 414 11.05 -2.17 -7.43
CA GLN A 414 11.65 -1.16 -6.55
C GLN A 414 10.70 0.02 -6.24
N PHE A 415 9.63 0.17 -7.03
CA PHE A 415 8.62 1.20 -6.86
C PHE A 415 7.49 0.80 -5.91
N GLU A 416 7.64 -0.28 -5.18
CA GLU A 416 6.67 -0.73 -4.17
C GLU A 416 7.30 -0.65 -2.77
N ALA A 417 6.52 -0.15 -1.81
CA ALA A 417 6.89 -0.26 -0.41
C ALA A 417 6.74 -1.71 0.09
N GLY A 418 7.57 -2.08 1.06
CA GLY A 418 7.45 -3.33 1.80
C GLY A 418 6.64 -3.17 3.08
N PHE A 419 6.13 -4.28 3.60
CA PHE A 419 5.25 -4.29 4.78
C PHE A 419 5.66 -5.37 5.78
N THR A 420 5.71 -5.01 7.05
CA THR A 420 5.75 -5.96 8.16
C THR A 420 4.34 -6.13 8.75
N SER A 421 4.17 -7.15 9.56
CA SER A 421 2.92 -7.45 10.25
C SER A 421 3.17 -7.80 11.72
N LEU A 422 2.11 -7.82 12.52
CA LEU A 422 2.14 -8.29 13.91
C LEU A 422 2.49 -9.78 14.06
N ALA A 423 2.51 -10.53 12.95
CA ALA A 423 2.88 -11.94 12.96
C ALA A 423 4.37 -12.19 12.71
N HIS A 424 5.14 -11.19 12.26
CA HIS A 424 6.58 -11.31 12.14
C HIS A 424 7.24 -11.39 13.51
N THR A 425 8.22 -12.26 13.65
CA THR A 425 9.01 -12.46 14.87
C THR A 425 10.46 -12.00 14.66
N ASP A 426 11.19 -11.83 15.76
CA ASP A 426 12.64 -11.58 15.70
C ASP A 426 13.40 -12.64 14.91
N ALA A 427 12.98 -13.90 15.00
CA ALA A 427 13.59 -15.00 14.28
C ALA A 427 13.39 -14.90 12.76
N ASP A 428 12.21 -14.42 12.32
CA ASP A 428 11.93 -14.16 10.91
C ASP A 428 12.83 -13.05 10.36
N ILE A 429 13.01 -11.97 11.14
CA ILE A 429 13.91 -10.89 10.78
C ILE A 429 15.36 -11.35 10.72
N ASP A 430 15.82 -12.09 11.72
CA ASP A 430 17.19 -12.61 11.75
C ASP A 430 17.46 -13.54 10.56
N GLN A 431 16.52 -14.43 10.21
CA GLN A 431 16.62 -15.27 9.01
C GLN A 431 16.67 -14.42 7.74
N THR A 432 15.83 -13.41 7.63
CA THR A 432 15.81 -12.48 6.48
C THR A 432 17.15 -11.77 6.31
N LEU A 433 17.75 -11.30 7.40
CA LEU A 433 19.03 -10.61 7.39
C LEU A 433 20.19 -11.53 7.01
N GLU A 434 20.18 -12.80 7.44
CA GLU A 434 21.17 -13.79 7.01
C GLU A 434 21.07 -14.09 5.50
N VAL A 435 19.85 -14.23 4.96
CA VAL A 435 19.64 -14.37 3.51
C VAL A 435 20.15 -13.13 2.77
N ALA A 436 19.78 -11.94 3.23
CA ALA A 436 20.19 -10.68 2.63
C ALA A 436 21.71 -10.52 2.61
N LYS A 437 22.38 -10.92 3.68
CA LYS A 437 23.85 -10.90 3.76
C LYS A 437 24.51 -11.79 2.70
N ALA A 438 23.99 -12.99 2.49
CA ALA A 438 24.49 -13.89 1.47
C ALA A 438 24.22 -13.35 0.05
N VAL A 439 23.05 -12.78 -0.19
CA VAL A 439 22.68 -12.21 -1.49
C VAL A 439 23.50 -10.97 -1.82
N LEU A 440 23.59 -10.02 -0.89
CA LEU A 440 24.31 -8.75 -1.09
C LEU A 440 25.82 -8.92 -1.28
N ALA A 441 26.39 -10.02 -0.79
CA ALA A 441 27.80 -10.33 -1.06
C ALA A 441 28.07 -10.78 -2.51
N ASN A 442 27.03 -11.09 -3.30
CA ASN A 442 27.12 -11.71 -4.63
C ASN A 442 26.46 -10.92 -5.78
N ILE A 443 25.93 -9.70 -5.54
CA ILE A 443 25.23 -8.91 -6.56
C ILE A 443 25.93 -7.62 -7.01
#